data_65c9b14b3e386199e34064cbd0bde840
#
_entry.id   65c9b14b3e386199e34064cbd0bde840
#
_cell.length_a   1.000
_cell.length_b   1.000
_cell.length_c   1.000
_cell.angle_alpha   90.00
_cell.angle_beta   90.00
_cell.angle_gamma   90.00
#
_symmetry.space_group_name_H-M   'P 1'
#
loop_
_entity.id
_entity.type
_entity.pdbx_description
1 polymer ?
#
loop_
_entity_poly.entity_id
_entity_poly.type
_entity_poly.pdbx_seq_one_letter_code
_entity_poly.pdbx_strand_id
1 'polypeptide(L)'
;MKNGRYEEDGLELWYFNDQLHREDAPACIESDGSKSWYHQGELHREDGPAVIWGDGAKEWWIGGLRHRIGGPAVVNADGSCSWYRDGQLHRVDGPAVEAASGARAWYQEGKLHRMKGPAVEGSDGVTEWYRYGIKIPDQDFLPKPFDSRKLAYVSGYYGKSVKVVENRILALRKDFFDEGETSRGVKPKW
;
A
#
# COMPACT_ATOMS: atom_id res chain seq x y z
N MET A 1 -17.41 -15.95 30.75
CA MET A 1 -17.04 -16.44 29.39
C MET A 1 -18.21 -16.22 28.48
N LYS A 2 -18.08 -15.27 27.52
CA LYS A 2 -19.13 -14.97 26.54
C LYS A 2 -19.08 -16.03 25.42
N ASN A 3 -20.23 -16.64 25.12
CA ASN A 3 -20.42 -17.53 23.99
C ASN A 3 -21.80 -17.30 23.40
N GLY A 4 -21.91 -17.24 22.06
CA GLY A 4 -23.17 -17.01 21.37
C GLY A 4 -23.45 -15.54 21.06
N ARG A 5 -24.72 -15.21 20.80
CA ARG A 5 -25.19 -13.88 20.37
C ARG A 5 -25.45 -12.98 21.57
N TYR A 6 -25.01 -11.73 21.46
CA TYR A 6 -25.25 -10.64 22.40
C TYR A 6 -25.79 -9.41 21.64
N GLU A 7 -26.56 -8.61 22.32
CA GLU A 7 -26.98 -7.27 21.86
C GLU A 7 -26.50 -6.26 22.89
N GLU A 8 -25.63 -5.33 22.47
CA GLU A 8 -25.06 -4.29 23.33
C GLU A 8 -25.04 -2.96 22.53
N ASP A 9 -25.68 -1.92 23.05
CA ASP A 9 -25.67 -0.55 22.49
C ASP A 9 -26.02 -0.47 20.98
N GLY A 10 -26.96 -1.30 20.52
CA GLY A 10 -27.39 -1.36 19.12
C GLY A 10 -26.45 -2.16 18.20
N LEU A 11 -25.50 -2.87 18.79
CA LEU A 11 -24.62 -3.83 18.11
C LEU A 11 -25.15 -5.22 18.29
N GLU A 12 -25.17 -6.02 17.23
CA GLU A 12 -25.31 -7.46 17.31
C GLU A 12 -23.93 -8.10 17.26
N LEU A 13 -23.59 -8.85 18.29
CA LEU A 13 -22.26 -9.40 18.49
C LEU A 13 -22.29 -10.91 18.69
N TRP A 14 -21.36 -11.64 18.09
CA TRP A 14 -21.19 -13.08 18.30
C TRP A 14 -19.81 -13.37 18.90
N TYR A 15 -19.82 -14.08 20.00
CA TYR A 15 -18.63 -14.45 20.75
C TYR A 15 -18.41 -15.95 20.78
N PHE A 16 -17.16 -16.33 20.80
CA PHE A 16 -16.68 -17.65 21.19
C PHE A 16 -15.46 -17.49 22.12
N ASN A 17 -15.55 -18.03 23.34
CA ASN A 17 -14.52 -17.90 24.38
C ASN A 17 -14.08 -16.42 24.63
N ASP A 18 -15.04 -15.53 24.85
CA ASP A 18 -14.85 -14.10 25.07
C ASP A 18 -14.26 -13.31 23.89
N GLN A 19 -14.05 -13.93 22.74
CA GLN A 19 -13.55 -13.30 21.51
C GLN A 19 -14.68 -13.19 20.48
N LEU A 20 -14.72 -12.09 19.74
CA LEU A 20 -15.59 -11.96 18.57
C LEU A 20 -15.24 -13.07 17.57
N HIS A 21 -16.24 -13.88 17.22
CA HIS A 21 -16.05 -15.03 16.36
C HIS A 21 -17.37 -15.51 15.78
N ARG A 22 -17.39 -15.74 14.48
CA ARG A 22 -18.49 -16.44 13.80
C ARG A 22 -17.98 -17.00 12.47
N GLU A 23 -18.31 -18.27 12.18
CA GLU A 23 -17.79 -19.00 11.02
C GLU A 23 -18.39 -18.49 9.67
N ASP A 24 -19.69 -18.56 9.52
CA ASP A 24 -20.35 -18.39 8.21
C ASP A 24 -21.06 -17.03 8.02
N ALA A 25 -20.90 -16.09 8.97
CA ALA A 25 -21.61 -14.82 8.96
C ALA A 25 -20.82 -13.74 9.71
N PRO A 26 -21.20 -12.43 9.63
CA PRO A 26 -20.54 -11.41 10.40
C PRO A 26 -20.66 -11.63 11.90
N ALA A 27 -19.58 -11.46 12.64
CA ALA A 27 -19.54 -11.54 14.09
C ALA A 27 -19.95 -10.22 14.77
N CYS A 28 -19.96 -9.12 14.02
CA CYS A 28 -20.46 -7.83 14.46
C CYS A 28 -21.36 -7.23 13.37
N ILE A 29 -22.55 -6.75 13.76
CA ILE A 29 -23.46 -6.00 12.91
C ILE A 29 -23.84 -4.74 13.67
N GLU A 30 -23.64 -3.58 13.04
CA GLU A 30 -23.93 -2.26 13.61
C GLU A 30 -25.27 -1.72 13.14
N SER A 31 -25.83 -0.77 13.86
CA SER A 31 -27.15 -0.17 13.56
C SER A 31 -27.21 0.58 12.23
N ASP A 32 -26.05 1.03 11.69
CA ASP A 32 -25.93 1.66 10.38
C ASP A 32 -25.85 0.65 9.22
N GLY A 33 -25.91 -0.66 9.53
CA GLY A 33 -25.79 -1.76 8.58
C GLY A 33 -24.38 -2.22 8.31
N SER A 34 -23.37 -1.65 8.96
CA SER A 34 -21.99 -2.13 8.88
C SER A 34 -21.87 -3.57 9.39
N LYS A 35 -21.00 -4.35 8.76
CA LYS A 35 -20.80 -5.76 9.07
C LYS A 35 -19.31 -6.09 9.13
N SER A 36 -18.93 -6.84 10.16
CA SER A 36 -17.54 -7.24 10.35
C SER A 36 -17.43 -8.72 10.67
N TRP A 37 -16.53 -9.40 9.97
CA TRP A 37 -16.23 -10.82 10.15
C TRP A 37 -14.98 -10.97 11.01
N TYR A 38 -15.12 -11.74 12.06
CA TYR A 38 -14.03 -12.03 12.99
C TYR A 38 -13.82 -13.52 13.15
N HIS A 39 -12.58 -13.93 13.21
CA HIS A 39 -12.16 -15.26 13.63
C HIS A 39 -11.22 -15.12 14.83
N GLN A 40 -11.60 -15.69 15.98
CA GLN A 40 -10.82 -15.64 17.23
C GLN A 40 -10.35 -14.23 17.62
N GLY A 41 -11.24 -13.23 17.52
CA GLY A 41 -10.98 -11.84 17.89
C GLY A 41 -10.28 -11.00 16.81
N GLU A 42 -9.86 -11.58 15.69
CA GLU A 42 -9.20 -10.88 14.60
C GLU A 42 -10.12 -10.73 13.39
N LEU A 43 -10.09 -9.57 12.72
CA LEU A 43 -10.76 -9.37 11.44
C LEU A 43 -10.22 -10.37 10.43
N HIS A 44 -11.12 -11.22 9.90
CA HIS A 44 -10.73 -12.30 9.00
C HIS A 44 -11.89 -12.72 8.10
N ARG A 45 -11.65 -12.82 6.79
CA ARG A 45 -12.55 -13.46 5.84
C ARG A 45 -11.82 -13.82 4.55
N GLU A 46 -11.89 -15.09 4.12
CA GLU A 46 -11.20 -15.58 2.93
C GLU A 46 -11.99 -15.36 1.63
N ASP A 47 -13.30 -15.47 1.68
CA ASP A 47 -14.20 -15.46 0.52
C ASP A 47 -14.76 -14.07 0.15
N GLY A 48 -14.36 -13.01 0.89
CA GLY A 48 -14.89 -11.67 0.67
C GLY A 48 -14.26 -10.61 1.56
N PRO A 49 -14.85 -9.39 1.59
CA PRO A 49 -14.43 -8.36 2.52
C PRO A 49 -14.77 -8.76 3.96
N ALA A 50 -13.82 -8.60 4.89
CA ALA A 50 -14.01 -8.82 6.31
C ALA A 50 -14.71 -7.65 7.00
N VAL A 51 -14.77 -6.48 6.35
CA VAL A 51 -15.58 -5.34 6.80
C VAL A 51 -16.35 -4.80 5.61
N ILE A 52 -17.63 -4.56 5.81
CA ILE A 52 -18.53 -3.85 4.89
C ILE A 52 -19.17 -2.75 5.70
N TRP A 53 -18.86 -1.50 5.39
CA TRP A 53 -19.39 -0.33 6.05
C TRP A 53 -20.81 0.01 5.54
N GLY A 54 -21.61 0.69 6.35
CA GLY A 54 -22.95 1.14 5.98
C GLY A 54 -22.97 2.09 4.77
N ASP A 55 -21.90 2.81 4.52
CA ASP A 55 -21.71 3.68 3.34
C ASP A 55 -21.28 2.93 2.07
N GLY A 56 -21.06 1.60 2.16
CA GLY A 56 -20.67 0.73 1.07
C GLY A 56 -19.16 0.54 0.91
N ALA A 57 -18.33 1.16 1.72
CA ALA A 57 -16.90 0.90 1.75
C ALA A 57 -16.61 -0.55 2.14
N LYS A 58 -15.50 -1.10 1.69
CA LYS A 58 -15.14 -2.53 1.89
C LYS A 58 -13.68 -2.68 2.22
N GLU A 59 -13.39 -3.58 3.15
CA GLU A 59 -12.02 -3.90 3.53
C GLU A 59 -11.80 -5.42 3.60
N TRP A 60 -10.69 -5.88 3.06
CA TRP A 60 -10.25 -7.29 3.09
C TRP A 60 -9.16 -7.46 4.13
N TRP A 61 -9.39 -8.42 5.02
CA TRP A 61 -8.51 -8.71 6.15
C TRP A 61 -8.31 -10.21 6.30
N ILE A 62 -7.09 -10.61 6.58
CA ILE A 62 -6.69 -11.97 6.90
C ILE A 62 -5.84 -11.93 8.17
N GLY A 63 -6.28 -12.59 9.26
CA GLY A 63 -5.56 -12.66 10.53
C GLY A 63 -5.22 -11.27 11.09
N GLY A 64 -6.19 -10.34 11.13
CA GLY A 64 -6.03 -8.98 11.64
C GLY A 64 -5.19 -8.04 10.75
N LEU A 65 -4.77 -8.48 9.57
CA LEU A 65 -3.98 -7.66 8.64
C LEU A 65 -4.77 -7.38 7.35
N ARG A 66 -4.74 -6.13 6.85
CA ARG A 66 -5.29 -5.82 5.52
C ARG A 66 -4.52 -6.60 4.47
N HIS A 67 -5.22 -7.46 3.75
CA HIS A 67 -4.62 -8.32 2.74
C HIS A 67 -5.63 -8.66 1.64
N ARG A 68 -5.22 -8.56 0.37
CA ARG A 68 -5.99 -9.10 -0.75
C ARG A 68 -5.10 -9.42 -1.94
N ILE A 69 -5.28 -10.62 -2.51
CA ILE A 69 -4.64 -11.02 -3.77
C ILE A 69 -5.56 -10.63 -4.93
N GLY A 70 -5.00 -10.04 -5.98
CA GLY A 70 -5.71 -9.73 -7.23
C GLY A 70 -6.62 -8.50 -7.20
N GLY A 71 -6.61 -7.70 -6.11
CA GLY A 71 -7.42 -6.49 -6.02
C GLY A 71 -7.04 -5.58 -4.86
N PRO A 72 -7.69 -4.40 -4.72
CA PRO A 72 -7.49 -3.54 -3.57
C PRO A 72 -8.03 -4.18 -2.30
N ALA A 73 -7.29 -4.07 -1.19
CA ALA A 73 -7.73 -4.52 0.13
C ALA A 73 -8.61 -3.49 0.84
N VAL A 74 -8.65 -2.26 0.36
CA VAL A 74 -9.58 -1.21 0.81
C VAL A 74 -10.22 -0.58 -0.42
N VAL A 75 -11.53 -0.47 -0.40
CA VAL A 75 -12.34 0.28 -1.39
C VAL A 75 -13.26 1.19 -0.60
N ASN A 76 -13.04 2.48 -0.67
CA ASN A 76 -13.85 3.48 0.02
C ASN A 76 -15.12 3.82 -0.76
N ALA A 77 -16.11 4.40 -0.09
CA ALA A 77 -17.37 4.82 -0.69
C ALA A 77 -17.18 5.88 -1.79
N ASP A 78 -16.13 6.70 -1.71
CA ASP A 78 -15.77 7.70 -2.72
C ASP A 78 -15.08 7.12 -3.97
N GLY A 79 -14.89 5.78 -4.00
CA GLY A 79 -14.22 5.06 -5.07
C GLY A 79 -12.70 5.02 -4.95
N SER A 80 -12.09 5.64 -3.94
CA SER A 80 -10.66 5.50 -3.70
C SER A 80 -10.30 4.09 -3.28
N CYS A 81 -9.13 3.62 -3.72
CA CYS A 81 -8.68 2.25 -3.53
C CYS A 81 -7.27 2.17 -2.98
N SER A 82 -7.01 1.15 -2.14
CA SER A 82 -5.68 0.89 -1.62
C SER A 82 -5.36 -0.60 -1.59
N TRP A 83 -4.17 -0.95 -2.10
CA TRP A 83 -3.68 -2.32 -2.16
C TRP A 83 -2.77 -2.61 -0.98
N TYR A 84 -3.08 -3.66 -0.27
CA TYR A 84 -2.30 -4.11 0.87
C TYR A 84 -1.91 -5.58 0.70
N ARG A 85 -0.72 -5.91 1.14
CA ARG A 85 -0.24 -7.27 1.37
C ARG A 85 0.36 -7.35 2.76
N ASP A 86 -0.16 -8.25 3.58
CA ASP A 86 0.28 -8.49 4.97
C ASP A 86 0.36 -7.20 5.80
N GLY A 87 -0.73 -6.38 5.74
CA GLY A 87 -0.87 -5.12 6.45
C GLY A 87 -0.10 -3.93 5.87
N GLN A 88 0.69 -4.13 4.83
CA GLN A 88 1.51 -3.08 4.23
C GLN A 88 0.99 -2.67 2.85
N LEU A 89 0.99 -1.36 2.55
CA LEU A 89 0.72 -0.88 1.19
C LEU A 89 1.71 -1.52 0.21
N HIS A 90 1.17 -2.27 -0.75
CA HIS A 90 1.98 -3.00 -1.71
C HIS A 90 1.24 -3.26 -3.02
N ARG A 91 1.82 -2.87 -4.16
CA ARG A 91 1.38 -3.29 -5.49
C ARG A 91 2.55 -3.26 -6.47
N VAL A 92 2.72 -4.32 -7.27
CA VAL A 92 3.85 -4.45 -8.21
C VAL A 92 3.54 -3.83 -9.57
N ASP A 93 2.32 -4.00 -10.05
CA ASP A 93 1.88 -3.69 -11.42
C ASP A 93 1.18 -2.33 -11.57
N GLY A 94 1.10 -1.53 -10.47
CA GLY A 94 0.41 -0.25 -10.48
C GLY A 94 0.59 0.55 -9.20
N PRO A 95 -0.13 1.67 -9.04
CA PRO A 95 -0.15 2.41 -7.78
C PRO A 95 -0.83 1.58 -6.69
N ALA A 96 -0.27 1.59 -5.48
CA ALA A 96 -0.85 0.94 -4.32
C ALA A 96 -1.94 1.79 -3.64
N VAL A 97 -2.03 3.07 -4.00
CA VAL A 97 -3.10 3.99 -3.60
C VAL A 97 -3.59 4.73 -4.83
N GLU A 98 -4.89 4.69 -5.05
CA GLU A 98 -5.61 5.46 -6.07
C GLU A 98 -6.70 6.25 -5.35
N ALA A 99 -6.55 7.57 -5.30
CA ALA A 99 -7.53 8.46 -4.66
C ALA A 99 -8.65 8.83 -5.64
N ALA A 100 -9.84 9.11 -5.13
CA ALA A 100 -10.98 9.60 -5.93
C ALA A 100 -10.66 10.92 -6.66
N SER A 101 -9.74 11.74 -6.11
CA SER A 101 -9.23 12.95 -6.75
C SER A 101 -8.35 12.70 -7.98
N GLY A 102 -8.01 11.43 -8.27
CA GLY A 102 -7.06 11.03 -9.31
C GLY A 102 -5.59 11.01 -8.87
N ALA A 103 -5.28 11.39 -7.63
CA ALA A 103 -3.92 11.22 -7.11
C ALA A 103 -3.55 9.74 -6.99
N ARG A 104 -2.28 9.42 -7.21
CA ARG A 104 -1.76 8.05 -7.20
C ARG A 104 -0.46 7.97 -6.42
N ALA A 105 -0.25 6.85 -5.71
CA ALA A 105 1.00 6.61 -5.03
C ALA A 105 1.41 5.14 -5.13
N TRP A 106 2.69 4.92 -5.45
CA TRP A 106 3.29 3.59 -5.60
C TRP A 106 4.03 3.20 -4.34
N TYR A 107 3.68 2.04 -3.82
CA TYR A 107 4.30 1.49 -2.62
C TYR A 107 4.76 0.05 -2.86
N GLN A 108 5.90 -0.28 -2.28
CA GLN A 108 6.37 -1.65 -2.09
C GLN A 108 6.76 -1.83 -0.62
N GLU A 109 6.21 -2.87 0.03
CA GLU A 109 6.49 -3.19 1.44
C GLU A 109 6.35 -1.97 2.36
N GLY A 110 5.22 -1.24 2.23
CA GLY A 110 4.89 -0.06 3.01
C GLY A 110 5.71 1.20 2.70
N LYS A 111 6.62 1.16 1.73
CA LYS A 111 7.50 2.29 1.38
C LYS A 111 7.16 2.85 0.02
N LEU A 112 7.12 4.18 -0.13
CA LEU A 112 7.00 4.82 -1.43
C LEU A 112 8.13 4.34 -2.35
N HIS A 113 7.74 3.73 -3.46
CA HIS A 113 8.68 3.15 -4.41
C HIS A 113 8.09 3.02 -5.82
N ARG A 114 8.81 3.50 -6.83
CA ARG A 114 8.51 3.23 -8.24
C ARG A 114 9.78 3.26 -9.07
N MET A 115 10.06 2.18 -9.83
CA MET A 115 11.28 2.08 -10.63
C MET A 115 11.27 3.02 -11.84
N LYS A 116 10.16 3.15 -12.52
CA LYS A 116 10.02 3.96 -13.74
C LYS A 116 8.94 5.01 -13.55
N GLY A 117 9.32 6.22 -13.13
CA GLY A 117 8.40 7.31 -12.92
C GLY A 117 8.36 7.82 -11.46
N PRO A 118 7.58 8.87 -11.20
CA PRO A 118 7.35 9.38 -9.85
C PRO A 118 6.59 8.34 -9.02
N ALA A 119 6.93 8.21 -7.74
CA ALA A 119 6.22 7.34 -6.80
C ALA A 119 4.97 8.00 -6.21
N VAL A 120 4.81 9.29 -6.38
CA VAL A 120 3.59 10.06 -6.08
C VAL A 120 3.24 10.91 -7.29
N GLU A 121 1.98 10.85 -7.70
CA GLU A 121 1.37 11.71 -8.71
C GLU A 121 0.16 12.37 -8.05
N GLY A 122 0.27 13.66 -7.72
CA GLY A 122 -0.81 14.47 -7.14
C GLY A 122 -1.88 14.82 -8.17
N SER A 123 -3.11 15.03 -7.72
CA SER A 123 -4.20 15.51 -8.57
C SER A 123 -3.98 16.94 -9.09
N ASP A 124 -3.10 17.69 -8.45
CA ASP A 124 -2.63 19.02 -8.84
C ASP A 124 -1.48 18.99 -9.86
N GLY A 125 -1.05 17.78 -10.28
CA GLY A 125 0.07 17.57 -11.18
C GLY A 125 1.44 17.57 -10.51
N VAL A 126 1.51 17.76 -9.18
CA VAL A 126 2.77 17.65 -8.44
C VAL A 126 3.22 16.20 -8.43
N THR A 127 4.49 15.97 -8.73
CA THR A 127 5.11 14.65 -8.76
C THR A 127 6.27 14.54 -7.80
N GLU A 128 6.39 13.39 -7.15
CA GLU A 128 7.50 13.12 -6.25
C GLU A 128 8.12 11.76 -6.53
N TRP A 129 9.44 11.70 -6.50
CA TRP A 129 10.22 10.52 -6.81
C TRP A 129 10.75 9.87 -5.54
N TYR A 130 10.50 8.58 -5.37
CA TYR A 130 10.98 7.82 -4.22
C TYR A 130 11.51 6.44 -4.64
N ARG A 131 12.54 5.98 -3.92
CA ARG A 131 13.06 4.62 -3.96
C ARG A 131 13.16 4.08 -2.54
N TYR A 132 12.37 3.04 -2.23
CA TYR A 132 12.33 2.41 -0.92
C TYR A 132 12.16 3.41 0.24
N GLY A 133 11.25 4.39 0.08
CA GLY A 133 10.96 5.44 1.05
C GLY A 133 11.94 6.61 1.06
N ILE A 134 12.98 6.58 0.23
CA ILE A 134 13.94 7.68 0.12
C ILE A 134 13.50 8.60 -1.03
N LYS A 135 13.25 9.87 -0.72
CA LYS A 135 12.95 10.88 -1.74
C LYS A 135 14.19 11.12 -2.61
N ILE A 136 14.01 11.06 -3.91
CA ILE A 136 15.05 11.37 -4.88
C ILE A 136 14.69 12.65 -5.65
N PRO A 137 15.64 13.46 -6.06
CA PRO A 137 15.38 14.60 -6.91
C PRO A 137 14.70 14.18 -8.21
N ASP A 138 13.90 15.07 -8.79
CA ASP A 138 13.29 14.88 -10.10
C ASP A 138 14.37 14.53 -11.15
N GLN A 139 14.00 13.71 -12.15
CA GLN A 139 14.97 13.24 -13.16
C GLN A 139 15.70 14.38 -13.88
N ASP A 140 15.07 15.55 -14.00
CA ASP A 140 15.71 16.73 -14.61
C ASP A 140 16.81 17.33 -13.72
N PHE A 141 16.83 17.02 -12.42
CA PHE A 141 17.90 17.38 -11.48
C PHE A 141 18.99 16.30 -11.34
N LEU A 142 18.74 15.07 -11.81
CA LEU A 142 19.81 14.07 -11.87
C LEU A 142 20.76 14.46 -13.03
N PRO A 143 22.00 14.86 -12.74
CA PRO A 143 22.92 15.28 -13.79
C PRO A 143 23.05 14.17 -14.84
N LYS A 144 22.77 14.48 -16.10
CA LYS A 144 23.23 13.70 -17.24
C LYS A 144 24.74 13.56 -17.07
N PRO A 145 25.37 12.43 -17.36
CA PRO A 145 26.53 11.92 -16.64
C PRO A 145 27.46 13.04 -16.11
N PHE A 146 27.49 13.14 -14.79
CA PHE A 146 28.43 13.95 -13.99
C PHE A 146 28.66 15.42 -14.38
N ASP A 147 27.61 16.27 -14.26
CA ASP A 147 27.85 17.70 -14.07
C ASP A 147 28.22 17.95 -12.60
N SER A 148 29.51 18.13 -12.33
CA SER A 148 30.05 18.36 -10.98
C SER A 148 29.43 19.56 -10.26
N ARG A 149 28.91 20.56 -11.00
CA ARG A 149 28.22 21.76 -10.46
C ARG A 149 26.86 21.40 -9.88
N LYS A 150 26.09 20.51 -10.53
CA LYS A 150 24.79 20.02 -10.03
C LYS A 150 24.94 19.07 -8.85
N LEU A 151 26.00 18.25 -8.85
CA LEU A 151 26.34 17.37 -7.70
C LEU A 151 26.68 18.17 -6.43
N ALA A 152 27.36 19.31 -6.56
CA ALA A 152 27.67 20.19 -5.44
C ALA A 152 26.38 20.79 -4.83
N TYR A 153 25.39 21.14 -5.66
CA TYR A 153 24.10 21.62 -5.20
C TYR A 153 23.31 20.56 -4.42
N VAL A 154 23.22 19.34 -4.97
CA VAL A 154 22.55 18.20 -4.31
C VAL A 154 23.26 17.81 -3.01
N SER A 155 24.59 17.86 -2.99
CA SER A 155 25.42 17.63 -1.80
C SER A 155 25.12 18.65 -0.69
N GLY A 156 25.00 19.94 -1.04
CA GLY A 156 24.64 21.01 -0.09
C GLY A 156 23.24 20.82 0.50
N TYR A 157 22.28 20.43 -0.32
CA TYR A 157 20.90 20.20 0.11
C TYR A 157 20.76 19.03 1.11
N TYR A 158 21.52 17.94 0.92
CA TYR A 158 21.47 16.77 1.80
C TYR A 158 22.51 16.79 2.94
N GLY A 159 23.34 17.85 3.05
CA GLY A 159 24.38 17.96 4.09
C GLY A 159 25.42 16.82 4.04
N LYS A 160 25.64 16.21 2.87
CA LYS A 160 26.56 15.08 2.67
C LYS A 160 27.69 15.43 1.70
N SER A 161 28.84 14.76 1.84
CA SER A 161 29.94 14.98 0.89
C SER A 161 29.54 14.57 -0.53
N VAL A 162 30.07 15.28 -1.53
CA VAL A 162 29.84 14.98 -2.98
C VAL A 162 30.04 13.50 -3.28
N LYS A 163 31.12 12.89 -2.76
CA LYS A 163 31.45 11.48 -2.97
C LYS A 163 30.40 10.50 -2.43
N VAL A 164 29.74 10.82 -1.30
CA VAL A 164 28.65 10.00 -0.74
C VAL A 164 27.41 10.09 -1.60
N VAL A 165 27.10 11.28 -2.12
CA VAL A 165 25.97 11.50 -3.01
C VAL A 165 26.19 10.79 -4.34
N GLU A 166 27.39 10.89 -4.92
CA GLU A 166 27.79 10.18 -6.15
C GLU A 166 27.65 8.67 -6.02
N ASN A 167 28.19 8.07 -4.96
CA ASN A 167 28.11 6.62 -4.74
C ASN A 167 26.67 6.16 -4.58
N ARG A 168 25.82 6.94 -3.92
CA ARG A 168 24.41 6.61 -3.74
C ARG A 168 23.61 6.72 -5.04
N ILE A 169 23.90 7.74 -5.86
CA ILE A 169 23.31 7.89 -7.21
C ILE A 169 23.76 6.78 -8.14
N LEU A 170 25.04 6.37 -8.07
CA LEU A 170 25.57 5.24 -8.86
C LEU A 170 24.93 3.91 -8.47
N ALA A 171 24.76 3.66 -7.16
CA ALA A 171 24.06 2.46 -6.67
C ALA A 171 22.61 2.43 -7.17
N LEU A 172 21.86 3.53 -7.00
CA LEU A 172 20.48 3.64 -7.48
C LEU A 172 20.36 3.47 -9.00
N ARG A 173 21.38 3.92 -9.78
CA ARG A 173 21.43 3.71 -11.24
C ARG A 173 21.72 2.27 -11.60
N LYS A 174 22.62 1.61 -10.89
CA LYS A 174 22.95 0.20 -11.14
C LYS A 174 21.71 -0.65 -10.97
N ASP A 175 20.96 -0.48 -9.86
CA ASP A 175 19.69 -1.18 -9.63
C ASP A 175 18.66 -0.87 -10.73
N PHE A 176 18.66 0.37 -11.26
CA PHE A 176 17.77 0.77 -12.36
C PHE A 176 18.05 0.07 -13.69
N PHE A 177 19.34 -0.18 -14.01
CA PHE A 177 19.74 -0.80 -15.28
C PHE A 177 19.76 -2.32 -15.21
N ASP A 178 20.20 -2.91 -14.10
CA ASP A 178 20.32 -4.37 -13.94
C ASP A 178 18.95 -5.08 -13.91
N GLU A 179 17.90 -4.45 -13.35
CA GLU A 179 16.53 -5.01 -13.39
C GLU A 179 15.85 -4.85 -14.77
N GLY A 180 16.30 -3.92 -15.62
CA GLY A 180 15.78 -3.72 -16.98
C GLY A 180 16.17 -4.85 -17.94
N GLU A 181 17.25 -5.58 -17.69
CA GLU A 181 17.73 -6.68 -18.53
C GLU A 181 17.14 -8.05 -18.14
N THR A 182 16.79 -8.27 -16.88
CA THR A 182 16.24 -9.56 -16.41
C THR A 182 14.78 -9.80 -16.79
N SER A 183 14.04 -8.76 -17.17
CA SER A 183 12.63 -8.89 -17.56
C SER A 183 12.39 -9.25 -19.04
N ARG A 184 13.44 -9.41 -19.85
CA ARG A 184 13.31 -9.79 -21.28
C ARG A 184 13.41 -11.30 -21.57
N GLY A 185 13.46 -12.15 -20.56
CA GLY A 185 13.84 -13.57 -20.75
C GLY A 185 13.01 -14.66 -20.10
N VAL A 186 11.83 -14.41 -19.54
CA VAL A 186 11.01 -15.53 -19.03
C VAL A 186 9.60 -15.49 -19.63
N LYS A 187 9.41 -16.27 -20.70
CA LYS A 187 8.05 -16.69 -21.10
C LYS A 187 7.54 -17.68 -20.06
N PRO A 188 6.36 -17.48 -19.46
CA PRO A 188 5.76 -18.49 -18.60
C PRO A 188 5.45 -19.73 -19.46
N LYS A 189 5.98 -20.88 -19.06
CA LYS A 189 5.44 -22.16 -19.49
C LYS A 189 4.25 -22.46 -18.60
N TRP A 190 3.13 -22.67 -19.24
CA TRP A 190 1.85 -23.20 -18.72
C TRP A 190 2.03 -24.52 -18.01
#